data_b69a51c7f6a7ed2abeed2bf20ef0f0a6
#
_entry.id   b69a51c7f6a7ed2abeed2bf20ef0f0a6
#
_cell.length_a   1.000
_cell.length_b   1.000
_cell.length_c   1.000
_cell.angle_alpha   90.00
_cell.angle_beta   90.00
_cell.angle_gamma   90.00
#
_symmetry.space_group_name_H-M   'P 1'
#
loop_
_entity.id
_entity.type
_entity.pdbx_description
1 polymer ?
#
loop_
_entity_poly.entity_id
_entity_poly.type
_entity_poly.pdbx_seq_one_letter_code
_entity_poly.pdbx_strand_id
1 'polypeptide(L)'
;IQKETVIGSKTYYVGKLNGEDVVLVQAGVGKVLSANYTAALLNNFTVKGVVFTGIAGGVGDDVNVMDMVIATELVQHDYGTETNSGFEWNGEAGSNQETGMIPVDESLSKIAYDSACTVLGAEKVHQGVIATGDQFISSESYVKELQTKFNALACEMEGASVARVADEFHVPCAILRCMSDKADGIAHDTYAFNYTEASNTSASVVKEMLNTIAKDRVALPAAKDVAAKDTTPRTAIISAMSVELKALVDA
;
A
#
# COMPACT_ATOMS: atom_id res chain seq x y z
N ILE A 1 -4.18 -21.82 2.26
CA ILE A 1 -4.72 -21.55 0.90
C ILE A 1 -5.75 -22.62 0.57
N GLN A 2 -6.91 -22.22 0.05
CA GLN A 2 -8.00 -23.12 -0.33
C GLN A 2 -8.08 -23.28 -1.87
N LYS A 3 -7.71 -22.24 -2.61
CA LYS A 3 -7.75 -22.22 -4.07
C LYS A 3 -6.71 -21.25 -4.64
N GLU A 4 -6.12 -21.64 -5.75
CA GLU A 4 -5.30 -20.76 -6.59
C GLU A 4 -6.05 -20.45 -7.88
N THR A 5 -6.02 -19.18 -8.30
CA THR A 5 -6.65 -18.73 -9.55
C THR A 5 -5.63 -17.92 -10.34
N VAL A 6 -5.32 -18.35 -11.54
CA VAL A 6 -4.39 -17.63 -12.42
C VAL A 6 -5.19 -16.65 -13.28
N ILE A 7 -4.83 -15.38 -13.24
CA ILE A 7 -5.39 -14.32 -14.08
C ILE A 7 -4.22 -13.54 -14.69
N GLY A 8 -4.14 -13.55 -16.00
CA GLY A 8 -2.96 -13.05 -16.69
C GLY A 8 -1.71 -13.87 -16.33
N SER A 9 -0.66 -13.23 -15.86
CA SER A 9 0.59 -13.89 -15.44
C SER A 9 0.70 -14.06 -13.91
N LYS A 10 -0.36 -13.75 -13.15
CA LYS A 10 -0.33 -13.78 -11.68
C LYS A 10 -1.26 -14.84 -11.10
N THR A 11 -0.81 -15.42 -10.00
CA THR A 11 -1.62 -16.31 -9.17
C THR A 11 -2.26 -15.52 -8.04
N TYR A 12 -3.57 -15.67 -7.91
CA TYR A 12 -4.37 -15.16 -6.80
C TYR A 12 -4.65 -16.30 -5.84
N TYR A 13 -4.19 -16.15 -4.62
CA TYR A 13 -4.33 -17.15 -3.57
C TYR A 13 -5.57 -16.85 -2.74
N VAL A 14 -6.55 -17.72 -2.82
CA VAL A 14 -7.82 -17.59 -2.09
C VAL A 14 -7.80 -18.52 -0.89
N GLY A 15 -8.18 -18.01 0.27
CA GLY A 15 -8.17 -18.81 1.49
C GLY A 15 -8.65 -18.06 2.71
N LYS A 16 -8.26 -18.57 3.87
CA LYS A 16 -8.49 -17.93 5.16
C LYS A 16 -7.17 -17.59 5.82
N LEU A 17 -7.10 -16.41 6.40
CA LEU A 17 -5.99 -15.95 7.24
C LEU A 17 -6.59 -15.33 8.50
N ASN A 18 -6.21 -15.85 9.68
CA ASN A 18 -6.74 -15.44 10.98
C ASN A 18 -8.27 -15.41 11.07
N GLY A 19 -8.96 -16.34 10.38
CA GLY A 19 -10.41 -16.45 10.38
C GLY A 19 -11.14 -15.65 9.29
N GLU A 20 -10.48 -14.65 8.67
CA GLU A 20 -11.03 -13.86 7.57
C GLU A 20 -10.85 -14.55 6.22
N ASP A 21 -11.86 -14.43 5.35
CA ASP A 21 -11.75 -14.82 3.95
C ASP A 21 -10.91 -13.79 3.20
N VAL A 22 -9.83 -14.24 2.57
CA VAL A 22 -8.87 -13.36 1.90
C VAL A 22 -8.60 -13.81 0.47
N VAL A 23 -8.20 -12.86 -0.35
CA VAL A 23 -7.53 -13.09 -1.63
C VAL A 23 -6.21 -12.33 -1.62
N LEU A 24 -5.11 -13.02 -1.91
CA LEU A 24 -3.76 -12.45 -1.93
C LEU A 24 -3.22 -12.47 -3.35
N VAL A 25 -2.51 -11.41 -3.73
CA VAL A 25 -1.79 -11.35 -4.99
C VAL A 25 -0.51 -10.53 -4.86
N GLN A 26 0.54 -10.96 -5.56
CA GLN A 26 1.73 -10.14 -5.79
C GLN A 26 1.55 -9.33 -7.06
N ALA A 27 1.34 -8.03 -6.93
CA ALA A 27 1.12 -7.15 -8.07
C ALA A 27 2.39 -6.93 -8.92
N GLY A 28 3.56 -6.88 -8.31
CA GLY A 28 4.82 -6.51 -8.97
C GLY A 28 5.16 -5.04 -8.74
N VAL A 29 6.33 -4.64 -9.18
CA VAL A 29 6.89 -3.31 -8.94
C VAL A 29 6.43 -2.32 -10.01
N GLY A 30 6.09 -1.11 -9.56
CA GLY A 30 5.73 0.04 -10.39
C GLY A 30 4.22 0.20 -10.61
N LYS A 31 3.84 1.41 -10.99
CA LYS A 31 2.44 1.87 -11.09
C LYS A 31 1.61 1.06 -12.06
N VAL A 32 2.15 0.72 -13.22
CA VAL A 32 1.42 0.01 -14.27
C VAL A 32 1.04 -1.41 -13.85
N LEU A 33 1.99 -2.16 -13.26
CA LEU A 33 1.73 -3.53 -12.81
C LEU A 33 0.76 -3.55 -11.64
N SER A 34 0.96 -2.70 -10.65
CA SER A 34 0.11 -2.66 -9.46
C SER A 34 -1.32 -2.23 -9.80
N ALA A 35 -1.52 -1.25 -10.67
CA ALA A 35 -2.85 -0.87 -11.17
C ALA A 35 -3.53 -2.03 -11.92
N ASN A 36 -2.81 -2.67 -12.86
CA ASN A 36 -3.35 -3.76 -13.67
C ASN A 36 -3.83 -4.94 -12.82
N TYR A 37 -3.02 -5.39 -11.86
CA TYR A 37 -3.40 -6.55 -11.04
C TYR A 37 -4.38 -6.23 -9.93
N THR A 38 -4.44 -5.00 -9.45
CA THR A 38 -5.52 -4.52 -8.57
C THR A 38 -6.85 -4.51 -9.33
N ALA A 39 -6.89 -3.95 -10.53
CA ALA A 39 -8.10 -3.96 -11.37
C ALA A 39 -8.54 -5.40 -11.72
N ALA A 40 -7.60 -6.28 -12.05
CA ALA A 40 -7.90 -7.69 -12.31
C ALA A 40 -8.47 -8.39 -11.08
N LEU A 41 -7.95 -8.10 -9.86
CA LEU A 41 -8.49 -8.59 -8.60
C LEU A 41 -9.95 -8.13 -8.42
N LEU A 42 -10.20 -6.84 -8.50
CA LEU A 42 -11.51 -6.24 -8.25
C LEU A 42 -12.56 -6.66 -9.30
N ASN A 43 -12.15 -6.96 -10.52
CA ASN A 43 -13.05 -7.50 -11.56
C ASN A 43 -13.39 -9.01 -11.40
N ASN A 44 -12.62 -9.76 -10.62
CA ASN A 44 -12.78 -11.21 -10.52
C ASN A 44 -13.22 -11.71 -9.14
N PHE A 45 -13.10 -10.88 -8.10
CA PHE A 45 -13.45 -11.23 -6.74
C PHE A 45 -14.33 -10.14 -6.10
N THR A 46 -15.29 -10.56 -5.28
CA THR A 46 -16.01 -9.63 -4.41
C THR A 46 -15.12 -9.27 -3.23
N VAL A 47 -14.83 -7.97 -3.08
CA VAL A 47 -13.85 -7.46 -2.11
C VAL A 47 -14.52 -6.46 -1.19
N LYS A 48 -14.37 -6.64 0.12
CA LYS A 48 -14.86 -5.70 1.15
C LYS A 48 -13.90 -4.52 1.36
N GLY A 49 -12.63 -4.74 1.14
CA GLY A 49 -11.57 -3.74 1.28
C GLY A 49 -10.25 -4.27 0.73
N VAL A 50 -9.38 -3.35 0.34
CA VAL A 50 -8.03 -3.59 -0.15
C VAL A 50 -7.03 -3.16 0.91
N VAL A 51 -6.13 -4.06 1.28
CA VAL A 51 -4.95 -3.75 2.09
C VAL A 51 -3.73 -3.92 1.22
N PHE A 52 -3.02 -2.84 0.95
CA PHE A 52 -1.77 -2.89 0.21
C PHE A 52 -0.60 -2.71 1.16
N THR A 53 0.19 -3.75 1.30
CA THR A 53 1.32 -3.85 2.22
C THR A 53 2.64 -3.94 1.46
N GLY A 54 3.72 -3.50 2.08
CA GLY A 54 5.05 -3.55 1.48
C GLY A 54 6.07 -2.71 2.24
N ILE A 55 7.14 -2.38 1.55
CA ILE A 55 8.25 -1.58 2.07
C ILE A 55 8.37 -0.25 1.32
N ALA A 56 9.11 0.68 1.89
CA ALA A 56 9.33 2.01 1.32
C ALA A 56 10.63 2.64 1.83
N GLY A 57 11.09 3.69 1.17
CA GLY A 57 12.10 4.60 1.70
C GLY A 57 11.49 5.64 2.62
N GLY A 58 12.08 5.86 3.80
CA GLY A 58 11.66 6.88 4.74
C GLY A 58 12.06 8.27 4.26
N VAL A 59 11.08 9.18 4.22
CA VAL A 59 11.25 10.57 3.75
C VAL A 59 11.14 11.56 4.93
N GLY A 60 10.23 11.32 5.87
CA GLY A 60 10.06 12.18 7.05
C GLY A 60 11.31 12.23 7.93
N ASP A 61 11.58 13.39 8.55
CA ASP A 61 12.77 13.57 9.40
C ASP A 61 12.77 12.59 10.59
N ASP A 62 11.60 12.36 11.22
CA ASP A 62 11.40 11.47 12.36
C ASP A 62 11.07 10.02 11.98
N VAL A 63 11.00 9.69 10.68
CA VAL A 63 10.72 8.34 10.20
C VAL A 63 12.03 7.57 10.02
N ASN A 64 12.20 6.47 10.74
CA ASN A 64 13.42 5.68 10.74
C ASN A 64 13.26 4.35 9.99
N VAL A 65 14.38 3.70 9.67
CA VAL A 65 14.36 2.32 9.16
C VAL A 65 13.66 1.42 10.18
N MET A 66 12.82 0.51 9.70
CA MET A 66 11.92 -0.36 10.47
C MET A 66 10.71 0.32 11.12
N ASP A 67 10.53 1.63 10.96
CA ASP A 67 9.26 2.29 11.30
C ASP A 67 8.18 1.95 10.26
N MET A 68 6.92 2.14 10.64
CA MET A 68 5.76 1.91 9.78
C MET A 68 5.10 3.25 9.43
N VAL A 69 4.81 3.47 8.17
CA VAL A 69 3.98 4.58 7.71
C VAL A 69 2.65 4.05 7.19
N ILE A 70 1.55 4.55 7.75
CA ILE A 70 0.18 4.32 7.29
C ILE A 70 -0.24 5.55 6.49
N ALA A 71 -0.66 5.35 5.25
CA ALA A 71 -1.07 6.46 4.40
C ALA A 71 -2.35 7.13 4.92
N THR A 72 -2.37 8.46 4.93
CA THR A 72 -3.58 9.27 5.03
C THR A 72 -4.04 9.73 3.65
N GLU A 73 -3.10 10.03 2.78
CA GLU A 73 -3.28 10.34 1.37
C GLU A 73 -2.05 9.84 0.60
N LEU A 74 -2.20 9.68 -0.71
CA LEU A 74 -1.11 9.33 -1.61
C LEU A 74 -0.96 10.38 -2.70
N VAL A 75 0.27 10.56 -3.17
CA VAL A 75 0.59 11.44 -4.27
C VAL A 75 1.42 10.72 -5.31
N GLN A 76 1.06 10.84 -6.60
CA GLN A 76 1.99 10.49 -7.67
C GLN A 76 2.94 11.68 -7.89
N HIS A 77 4.12 11.62 -7.28
CA HIS A 77 5.07 12.73 -7.31
C HIS A 77 5.67 13.01 -8.70
N ASP A 78 5.61 12.02 -9.58
CA ASP A 78 6.09 12.07 -10.97
C ASP A 78 4.97 12.32 -12.00
N TYR A 79 3.75 12.68 -11.55
CA TYR A 79 2.63 13.02 -12.40
C TYR A 79 2.49 14.54 -12.57
N GLY A 80 2.71 15.04 -13.77
CA GLY A 80 2.69 16.49 -14.00
C GLY A 80 3.12 16.89 -15.40
N THR A 81 3.56 18.13 -15.54
CA THR A 81 4.01 18.70 -16.80
C THR A 81 5.50 19.02 -16.75
N GLU A 82 6.25 18.56 -17.75
CA GLU A 82 7.62 19.02 -17.96
C GLU A 82 7.62 20.34 -18.74
N THR A 83 8.17 21.38 -18.15
CA THR A 83 8.26 22.72 -18.73
C THR A 83 9.70 23.13 -18.97
N ASN A 84 9.95 24.26 -19.64
CA ASN A 84 11.30 24.81 -19.77
C ASN A 84 11.93 25.23 -18.42
N SER A 85 11.10 25.34 -17.38
CA SER A 85 11.53 25.69 -16.02
C SER A 85 11.71 24.46 -15.12
N GLY A 86 11.43 23.26 -15.62
CA GLY A 86 11.45 22.00 -14.91
C GLY A 86 10.06 21.39 -14.73
N PHE A 87 10.02 20.32 -13.94
CA PHE A 87 8.79 19.58 -13.69
C PHE A 87 7.83 20.34 -12.76
N GLU A 88 6.58 20.46 -13.19
CA GLU A 88 5.47 21.03 -12.44
C GLU A 88 4.43 19.95 -12.12
N TRP A 89 4.23 19.68 -10.83
CA TRP A 89 3.19 18.77 -10.37
C TRP A 89 1.81 19.46 -10.42
N ASN A 90 0.82 18.82 -11.02
CA ASN A 90 -0.47 19.44 -11.30
C ASN A 90 -1.64 18.85 -10.48
N GLY A 91 -1.38 17.89 -9.59
CA GLY A 91 -2.41 17.09 -8.97
C GLY A 91 -3.02 16.07 -9.94
N GLU A 92 -3.72 15.09 -9.42
CA GLU A 92 -4.35 14.05 -10.23
C GLU A 92 -5.85 14.31 -10.38
N ALA A 93 -6.39 14.12 -11.58
CA ALA A 93 -7.83 14.26 -11.83
C ALA A 93 -8.62 13.25 -10.98
N GLY A 94 -9.68 13.71 -10.30
CA GLY A 94 -10.50 12.89 -9.40
C GLY A 94 -9.94 12.68 -8.00
N SER A 95 -8.80 13.29 -7.68
CA SER A 95 -8.25 13.33 -6.33
C SER A 95 -8.96 14.35 -5.43
N ASN A 96 -8.53 14.44 -4.17
CA ASN A 96 -9.02 15.48 -3.24
C ASN A 96 -8.80 16.87 -3.83
N GLN A 97 -9.86 17.68 -3.89
CA GLN A 97 -9.83 19.00 -4.53
C GLN A 97 -8.93 20.03 -3.81
N GLU A 98 -8.69 19.83 -2.51
CA GLU A 98 -7.85 20.73 -1.72
C GLU A 98 -6.36 20.38 -1.83
N THR A 99 -6.04 19.09 -1.76
CA THR A 99 -4.65 18.61 -1.75
C THR A 99 -4.16 18.17 -3.13
N GLY A 100 -5.06 17.79 -4.04
CA GLY A 100 -4.73 17.15 -5.31
C GLY A 100 -4.22 15.70 -5.16
N MET A 101 -4.32 15.14 -3.95
CA MET A 101 -3.82 13.80 -3.59
C MET A 101 -4.95 12.78 -3.55
N ILE A 102 -4.61 11.50 -3.61
CA ILE A 102 -5.56 10.38 -3.59
C ILE A 102 -5.85 10.01 -2.13
N PRO A 103 -7.10 10.10 -1.67
CA PRO A 103 -7.46 9.72 -0.30
C PRO A 103 -7.46 8.20 -0.13
N VAL A 104 -7.35 7.76 1.12
CA VAL A 104 -7.56 6.37 1.55
C VAL A 104 -8.76 6.28 2.48
N ASP A 105 -9.23 5.05 2.76
CA ASP A 105 -10.34 4.84 3.70
C ASP A 105 -9.86 5.05 5.15
N GLU A 106 -10.45 6.03 5.84
CA GLU A 106 -10.08 6.39 7.22
C GLU A 106 -10.28 5.24 8.21
N SER A 107 -11.37 4.48 8.07
CA SER A 107 -11.71 3.40 9.00
C SER A 107 -10.72 2.24 8.86
N LEU A 108 -10.41 1.85 7.63
CA LEU A 108 -9.46 0.77 7.36
C LEU A 108 -8.02 1.21 7.70
N SER A 109 -7.65 2.46 7.43
CA SER A 109 -6.36 3.04 7.82
C SER A 109 -6.21 3.13 9.33
N LYS A 110 -7.30 3.42 10.07
CA LYS A 110 -7.28 3.37 11.53
C LYS A 110 -7.01 1.97 12.06
N ILE A 111 -7.64 0.94 11.49
CA ILE A 111 -7.36 -0.46 11.85
C ILE A 111 -5.88 -0.78 11.57
N ALA A 112 -5.34 -0.32 10.44
CA ALA A 112 -3.93 -0.50 10.11
C ALA A 112 -3.01 0.17 11.14
N TYR A 113 -3.30 1.41 11.54
CA TYR A 113 -2.54 2.15 12.53
C TYR A 113 -2.56 1.46 13.91
N ASP A 114 -3.74 1.13 14.41
CA ASP A 114 -3.88 0.47 15.72
C ASP A 114 -3.18 -0.90 15.74
N SER A 115 -3.26 -1.64 14.64
CA SER A 115 -2.56 -2.92 14.48
C SER A 115 -1.05 -2.76 14.41
N ALA A 116 -0.57 -1.73 13.70
CA ALA A 116 0.85 -1.40 13.66
C ALA A 116 1.39 -1.01 15.03
N CYS A 117 0.65 -0.19 15.78
CA CYS A 117 1.00 0.16 17.17
C CYS A 117 1.05 -1.07 18.07
N THR A 118 0.17 -2.03 17.88
CA THR A 118 0.18 -3.31 18.63
C THR A 118 1.44 -4.14 18.34
N VAL A 119 1.88 -4.16 17.07
CA VAL A 119 3.02 -4.98 16.63
C VAL A 119 4.37 -4.32 16.93
N LEU A 120 4.47 -3.00 16.76
CA LEU A 120 5.74 -2.26 16.75
C LEU A 120 5.95 -1.34 17.95
N GLY A 121 4.85 -0.92 18.63
CA GLY A 121 4.86 0.22 19.54
C GLY A 121 4.52 1.53 18.82
N ALA A 122 3.76 2.39 19.48
CA ALA A 122 3.23 3.62 18.88
C ALA A 122 4.34 4.61 18.44
N GLU A 123 5.50 4.55 19.07
CA GLU A 123 6.66 5.42 18.76
C GLU A 123 7.30 5.10 17.39
N LYS A 124 6.97 3.96 16.79
CA LYS A 124 7.47 3.52 15.49
C LYS A 124 6.41 3.59 14.38
N VAL A 125 5.25 4.17 14.68
CA VAL A 125 4.14 4.19 13.72
C VAL A 125 3.74 5.62 13.42
N HIS A 126 3.78 5.97 12.15
CA HIS A 126 3.49 7.30 11.64
C HIS A 126 2.28 7.27 10.72
N GLN A 127 1.55 8.37 10.66
CA GLN A 127 0.46 8.59 9.68
C GLN A 127 0.77 9.82 8.85
N GLY A 128 0.64 9.70 7.53
CA GLY A 128 0.90 10.83 6.64
C GLY A 128 0.90 10.46 5.17
N VAL A 129 1.39 11.37 4.35
CA VAL A 129 1.44 11.22 2.90
C VAL A 129 2.52 10.21 2.50
N ILE A 130 2.15 9.28 1.61
CA ILE A 130 3.11 8.40 0.91
C ILE A 130 3.22 8.87 -0.55
N ALA A 131 4.45 9.13 -0.98
CA ALA A 131 4.75 9.55 -2.34
C ALA A 131 5.06 8.33 -3.23
N THR A 132 4.33 8.19 -4.34
CA THR A 132 4.48 7.11 -5.33
C THR A 132 5.09 7.64 -6.62
N GLY A 133 6.02 6.89 -7.19
CA GLY A 133 6.55 7.17 -8.54
C GLY A 133 7.29 5.97 -9.12
N ASP A 134 7.43 5.91 -10.45
CA ASP A 134 8.17 4.82 -11.13
C ASP A 134 9.70 5.02 -11.03
N GLN A 135 10.18 5.40 -9.84
CA GLN A 135 11.59 5.68 -9.56
C GLN A 135 11.97 5.14 -8.18
N PHE A 136 13.06 4.40 -8.10
CA PHE A 136 13.73 4.12 -6.83
C PHE A 136 14.49 5.36 -6.38
N ILE A 137 14.02 6.03 -5.33
CA ILE A 137 14.64 7.26 -4.83
C ILE A 137 15.86 6.92 -3.98
N SER A 138 17.01 7.49 -4.36
CA SER A 138 18.28 7.40 -3.64
C SER A 138 18.99 8.77 -3.73
N SER A 139 18.33 9.80 -3.18
CA SER A 139 18.78 11.20 -3.33
C SER A 139 18.25 12.06 -2.21
N GLU A 140 19.15 12.58 -1.35
CA GLU A 140 18.82 13.48 -0.25
C GLU A 140 18.11 14.77 -0.73
N SER A 141 18.53 15.31 -1.87
CA SER A 141 17.91 16.51 -2.43
C SER A 141 16.46 16.23 -2.89
N TYR A 142 16.21 15.04 -3.45
CA TYR A 142 14.88 14.66 -3.86
C TYR A 142 13.98 14.33 -2.67
N VAL A 143 14.53 13.69 -1.63
CA VAL A 143 13.84 13.50 -0.33
C VAL A 143 13.36 14.84 0.21
N LYS A 144 14.25 15.86 0.21
CA LYS A 144 13.89 17.21 0.67
C LYS A 144 12.80 17.86 -0.19
N GLU A 145 12.81 17.59 -1.47
CA GLU A 145 11.74 18.05 -2.39
C GLU A 145 10.38 17.39 -2.04
N LEU A 146 10.36 16.06 -1.83
CA LEU A 146 9.15 15.34 -1.43
C LEU A 146 8.59 15.83 -0.08
N GLN A 147 9.48 16.09 0.89
CA GLN A 147 9.09 16.71 2.17
C GLN A 147 8.46 18.09 1.95
N THR A 148 9.13 18.95 1.19
CA THR A 148 8.74 20.36 1.03
C THR A 148 7.46 20.52 0.24
N LYS A 149 7.29 19.74 -0.84
CA LYS A 149 6.13 19.84 -1.73
C LYS A 149 4.89 19.11 -1.21
N PHE A 150 5.08 17.95 -0.58
CA PHE A 150 3.98 17.04 -0.27
C PHE A 150 3.85 16.72 1.21
N ASN A 151 4.77 17.19 2.05
CA ASN A 151 4.87 16.75 3.45
C ASN A 151 4.92 15.22 3.56
N ALA A 152 5.57 14.57 2.59
CA ALA A 152 5.63 13.12 2.51
C ALA A 152 6.45 12.52 3.64
N LEU A 153 6.01 11.39 4.18
CA LEU A 153 6.71 10.61 5.21
C LEU A 153 7.45 9.40 4.63
N ALA A 154 7.01 8.90 3.48
CA ALA A 154 7.63 7.77 2.79
C ALA A 154 7.52 7.93 1.28
N CYS A 155 8.39 7.23 0.53
CA CYS A 155 8.30 7.11 -0.92
C CYS A 155 8.43 5.64 -1.36
N GLU A 156 7.64 5.28 -2.38
CA GLU A 156 7.57 3.93 -2.94
C GLU A 156 7.07 3.98 -4.39
N MET A 157 6.69 2.85 -4.99
CA MET A 157 6.48 2.80 -6.44
C MET A 157 5.07 2.32 -6.87
N GLU A 158 4.11 2.09 -5.96
CA GLU A 158 2.84 1.43 -6.29
C GLU A 158 1.59 2.01 -5.63
N GLY A 159 1.70 2.50 -4.39
CA GLY A 159 0.58 2.77 -3.49
C GLY A 159 -0.50 3.67 -4.07
N ALA A 160 -0.12 4.78 -4.71
CA ALA A 160 -1.07 5.70 -5.32
C ALA A 160 -1.88 5.03 -6.44
N SER A 161 -1.26 4.17 -7.25
CA SER A 161 -1.97 3.48 -8.33
C SER A 161 -2.95 2.42 -7.82
N VAL A 162 -2.61 1.73 -6.72
CA VAL A 162 -3.53 0.80 -6.05
C VAL A 162 -4.70 1.54 -5.44
N ALA A 163 -4.43 2.62 -4.69
CA ALA A 163 -5.47 3.45 -4.09
C ALA A 163 -6.40 4.07 -5.14
N ARG A 164 -5.83 4.57 -6.25
CA ARG A 164 -6.62 5.13 -7.36
C ARG A 164 -7.55 4.09 -7.98
N VAL A 165 -7.07 2.89 -8.24
CA VAL A 165 -7.90 1.82 -8.78
C VAL A 165 -8.99 1.40 -7.78
N ALA A 166 -8.66 1.28 -6.49
CA ALA A 166 -9.65 0.97 -5.45
C ALA A 166 -10.75 2.04 -5.37
N ASP A 167 -10.38 3.32 -5.46
CA ASP A 167 -11.32 4.45 -5.49
C ASP A 167 -12.26 4.39 -6.71
N GLU A 168 -11.75 4.13 -7.91
CA GLU A 168 -12.57 3.95 -9.12
C GLU A 168 -13.58 2.80 -9.01
N PHE A 169 -13.24 1.76 -8.26
CA PHE A 169 -14.14 0.64 -7.95
C PHE A 169 -14.99 0.88 -6.69
N HIS A 170 -14.83 2.02 -6.01
CA HIS A 170 -15.50 2.36 -4.76
C HIS A 170 -15.26 1.32 -3.64
N VAL A 171 -14.04 0.77 -3.59
CA VAL A 171 -13.62 -0.21 -2.58
C VAL A 171 -12.72 0.48 -1.56
N PRO A 172 -13.01 0.37 -0.24
CA PRO A 172 -12.14 0.88 0.80
C PRO A 172 -10.71 0.39 0.65
N CYS A 173 -9.73 1.28 0.81
CA CYS A 173 -8.32 0.94 0.65
C CYS A 173 -7.48 1.50 1.79
N ALA A 174 -6.56 0.67 2.33
CA ALA A 174 -5.50 1.11 3.22
C ALA A 174 -4.13 0.74 2.64
N ILE A 175 -3.19 1.66 2.73
CA ILE A 175 -1.82 1.50 2.27
C ILE A 175 -0.89 1.61 3.48
N LEU A 176 -0.04 0.62 3.68
CA LEU A 176 0.93 0.59 4.77
C LEU A 176 2.31 0.14 4.28
N ARG A 177 3.35 0.79 4.79
CA ARG A 177 4.74 0.55 4.39
C ARG A 177 5.66 0.49 5.59
N CYS A 178 6.50 -0.55 5.66
CA CYS A 178 7.62 -0.61 6.60
C CYS A 178 8.88 -0.05 5.92
N MET A 179 9.61 0.81 6.61
CA MET A 179 10.77 1.47 6.03
C MET A 179 11.95 0.53 5.91
N SER A 180 12.43 0.29 4.70
CA SER A 180 13.64 -0.51 4.41
C SER A 180 14.91 0.33 4.37
N ASP A 181 14.78 1.62 4.08
CA ASP A 181 15.86 2.58 3.87
C ASP A 181 15.36 4.02 4.12
N LYS A 182 16.22 5.01 3.90
CA LYS A 182 15.91 6.44 4.08
C LYS A 182 15.81 7.21 2.75
N ALA A 183 15.73 6.52 1.63
CA ALA A 183 15.72 7.11 0.29
C ALA A 183 16.92 8.05 0.01
N ASP A 184 17.95 8.00 0.83
CA ASP A 184 19.18 8.81 0.77
C ASP A 184 20.23 8.22 -0.18
N GLY A 185 21.43 8.83 -0.23
CA GLY A 185 22.51 8.40 -1.12
C GLY A 185 23.00 6.96 -0.94
N ILE A 186 22.66 6.29 0.18
CA ILE A 186 22.99 4.89 0.48
C ILE A 186 21.76 3.98 0.52
N ALA A 187 20.60 4.46 0.06
CA ALA A 187 19.32 3.75 0.14
C ALA A 187 19.40 2.34 -0.46
N HIS A 188 20.11 2.16 -1.57
CA HIS A 188 20.23 0.86 -2.22
C HIS A 188 20.90 -0.19 -1.34
N ASP A 189 21.95 0.16 -0.62
CA ASP A 189 22.67 -0.77 0.27
C ASP A 189 21.84 -1.06 1.53
N THR A 190 21.21 -0.04 2.09
CA THR A 190 20.35 -0.14 3.27
C THR A 190 19.11 -0.98 2.96
N TYR A 191 18.47 -0.76 1.81
CA TYR A 191 17.38 -1.57 1.29
C TYR A 191 17.79 -3.05 1.17
N ALA A 192 18.91 -3.34 0.50
CA ALA A 192 19.37 -4.71 0.29
C ALA A 192 19.60 -5.47 1.61
N PHE A 193 19.97 -4.76 2.67
CA PHE A 193 20.15 -5.32 4.00
C PHE A 193 18.83 -5.58 4.74
N ASN A 194 17.87 -4.66 4.65
CA ASN A 194 16.67 -4.67 5.49
C ASN A 194 15.40 -5.20 4.81
N TYR A 195 15.37 -5.37 3.47
CA TYR A 195 14.12 -5.62 2.75
C TYR A 195 13.34 -6.84 3.25
N THR A 196 14.02 -7.89 3.66
CA THR A 196 13.37 -9.12 4.17
C THR A 196 12.71 -8.88 5.53
N GLU A 197 13.40 -8.21 6.45
CA GLU A 197 12.88 -7.93 7.79
C GLU A 197 11.73 -6.92 7.73
N ALA A 198 11.88 -5.85 6.96
CA ALA A 198 10.83 -4.86 6.75
C ALA A 198 9.57 -5.48 6.11
N SER A 199 9.74 -6.37 5.12
CA SER A 199 8.63 -7.09 4.49
C SER A 199 7.90 -8.01 5.48
N ASN A 200 8.63 -8.75 6.32
CA ASN A 200 8.05 -9.62 7.34
C ASN A 200 7.31 -8.80 8.41
N THR A 201 7.85 -7.66 8.79
CA THR A 201 7.23 -6.72 9.73
C THR A 201 5.92 -6.20 9.15
N SER A 202 5.92 -5.74 7.90
CA SER A 202 4.73 -5.29 7.20
C SER A 202 3.64 -6.38 7.13
N ALA A 203 4.02 -7.61 6.79
CA ALA A 203 3.11 -8.75 6.79
C ALA A 203 2.54 -9.09 8.19
N SER A 204 3.33 -8.89 9.26
CA SER A 204 2.88 -9.11 10.65
C SER A 204 1.80 -8.11 11.05
N VAL A 205 1.89 -6.87 10.60
CA VAL A 205 0.84 -5.86 10.81
C VAL A 205 -0.45 -6.26 10.08
N VAL A 206 -0.36 -6.74 8.85
CA VAL A 206 -1.54 -7.24 8.11
C VAL A 206 -2.22 -8.40 8.85
N LYS A 207 -1.44 -9.33 9.41
CA LYS A 207 -2.00 -10.42 10.22
C LYS A 207 -2.77 -9.91 11.43
N GLU A 208 -2.26 -8.88 12.13
CA GLU A 208 -2.95 -8.27 13.26
C GLU A 208 -4.20 -7.48 12.82
N MET A 209 -4.16 -6.78 11.67
CA MET A 209 -5.35 -6.16 11.08
C MET A 209 -6.46 -7.19 10.87
N LEU A 210 -6.14 -8.35 10.31
CA LEU A 210 -7.12 -9.41 10.08
C LEU A 210 -7.66 -10.01 11.38
N ASN A 211 -6.83 -10.11 12.43
CA ASN A 211 -7.30 -10.49 13.77
C ASN A 211 -8.36 -9.51 14.29
N THR A 212 -8.12 -8.22 14.15
CA THR A 212 -9.05 -7.16 14.57
C THR A 212 -10.35 -7.22 13.76
N ILE A 213 -10.25 -7.31 12.42
CA ILE A 213 -11.41 -7.42 11.53
C ILE A 213 -12.26 -8.64 11.88
N ALA A 214 -11.64 -9.79 12.12
CA ALA A 214 -12.33 -11.03 12.46
C ALA A 214 -13.00 -10.99 13.85
N LYS A 215 -12.31 -10.45 14.86
CA LYS A 215 -12.81 -10.37 16.24
C LYS A 215 -13.97 -9.40 16.39
N ASP A 216 -13.82 -8.22 15.82
CA ASP A 216 -14.77 -7.12 16.04
C ASP A 216 -15.94 -7.17 15.05
N ARG A 217 -15.95 -8.13 14.12
CA ARG A 217 -16.91 -8.19 13.00
C ARG A 217 -17.04 -6.83 12.32
N VAL A 218 -15.91 -6.14 12.14
CA VAL A 218 -15.88 -4.83 11.51
C VAL A 218 -16.49 -4.98 10.12
N ALA A 219 -17.69 -4.44 9.96
CA ALA A 219 -18.35 -4.40 8.68
C ALA A 219 -17.60 -3.36 7.82
N LEU A 220 -16.63 -3.80 7.06
CA LEU A 220 -16.09 -2.95 6.00
C LEU A 220 -17.24 -2.64 5.04
N PRO A 221 -17.35 -1.40 4.54
CA PRO A 221 -18.39 -1.02 3.59
C PRO A 221 -18.44 -2.04 2.45
N ALA A 222 -19.66 -2.47 2.09
CA ALA A 222 -19.82 -3.33 0.93
C ALA A 222 -19.43 -2.55 -0.33
N ALA A 223 -18.49 -3.07 -1.10
CA ALA A 223 -18.22 -2.54 -2.44
C ALA A 223 -19.53 -2.50 -3.23
N LYS A 224 -19.81 -1.37 -3.90
CA LYS A 224 -20.98 -1.28 -4.78
C LYS A 224 -20.85 -2.30 -5.90
N ASP A 225 -21.98 -2.92 -6.25
CA ASP A 225 -22.11 -4.02 -7.20
C ASP A 225 -21.22 -3.91 -8.43
N VAL A 226 -20.10 -4.60 -8.39
CA VAL A 226 -19.37 -5.01 -9.57
C VAL A 226 -19.75 -6.48 -9.81
N ALA A 227 -20.11 -6.85 -11.02
CA ALA A 227 -20.44 -8.22 -11.37
C ALA A 227 -19.18 -9.11 -11.29
N ALA A 228 -18.74 -9.41 -10.09
CA ALA A 228 -17.60 -10.28 -9.83
C ALA A 228 -17.98 -11.75 -10.06
N LYS A 229 -17.05 -12.51 -10.64
CA LYS A 229 -17.25 -13.95 -10.89
C LYS A 229 -17.28 -14.79 -9.60
N ASP A 230 -16.61 -14.34 -8.57
CA ASP A 230 -16.62 -14.95 -7.22
C ASP A 230 -17.34 -14.01 -6.27
N THR A 231 -18.47 -14.46 -5.74
CA THR A 231 -19.38 -13.64 -4.91
C THR A 231 -19.09 -13.73 -3.40
N THR A 232 -18.11 -14.52 -2.96
CA THR A 232 -17.74 -14.58 -1.55
C THR A 232 -17.03 -13.29 -1.14
N PRO A 233 -17.58 -12.50 -0.19
CA PRO A 233 -16.94 -11.27 0.25
C PRO A 233 -15.58 -11.56 0.94
N ARG A 234 -14.51 -10.91 0.49
CA ARG A 234 -13.14 -11.11 0.99
C ARG A 234 -12.43 -9.81 1.28
N THR A 235 -11.40 -9.89 2.11
CA THR A 235 -10.39 -8.84 2.20
C THR A 235 -9.30 -9.12 1.17
N ALA A 236 -9.05 -8.16 0.29
CA ALA A 236 -7.96 -8.25 -0.66
C ALA A 236 -6.66 -7.78 -0.01
N ILE A 237 -5.62 -8.58 -0.16
CA ILE A 237 -4.27 -8.25 0.29
C ILE A 237 -3.37 -8.24 -0.95
N ILE A 238 -2.72 -7.12 -1.17
CA ILE A 238 -1.84 -6.91 -2.31
C ILE A 238 -0.43 -6.63 -1.78
N SER A 239 0.56 -7.23 -2.39
CA SER A 239 1.97 -6.94 -2.14
C SER A 239 2.70 -6.63 -3.45
N ALA A 240 3.77 -5.86 -3.39
CA ALA A 240 4.59 -5.59 -4.56
C ALA A 240 5.55 -6.75 -4.85
N MET A 241 6.16 -7.32 -3.82
CA MET A 241 7.23 -8.30 -3.93
C MET A 241 6.87 -9.69 -3.39
N SER A 242 7.62 -10.70 -3.86
CA SER A 242 7.40 -12.12 -3.49
C SER A 242 7.69 -12.40 -2.01
N VAL A 243 8.60 -11.68 -1.38
CA VAL A 243 8.94 -11.89 0.03
C VAL A 243 7.77 -11.48 0.94
N GLU A 244 7.08 -10.41 0.62
CA GLU A 244 5.88 -9.94 1.33
C GLU A 244 4.74 -10.95 1.17
N LEU A 245 4.49 -11.39 -0.07
CA LEU A 245 3.48 -12.41 -0.34
C LEU A 245 3.79 -13.71 0.40
N LYS A 246 5.05 -14.16 0.36
CA LYS A 246 5.47 -15.40 1.03
C LYS A 246 5.21 -15.36 2.53
N ALA A 247 5.50 -14.24 3.19
CA ALA A 247 5.26 -14.06 4.63
C ALA A 247 3.77 -14.17 5.02
N LEU A 248 2.86 -13.90 4.07
CA LEU A 248 1.41 -14.01 4.26
C LEU A 248 0.88 -15.40 3.85
N VAL A 249 1.46 -16.01 2.84
CA VAL A 249 1.06 -17.35 2.34
C VAL A 249 1.48 -18.46 3.31
N ASP A 250 2.65 -18.33 3.92
CA ASP A 250 3.20 -19.31 4.87
C ASP A 250 2.56 -19.20 6.28
N ALA A 251 1.70 -18.22 6.51
CA ALA A 251 0.98 -18.01 7.77
C ALA A 251 -0.34 -18.78 7.83
#